data_39cc72b686c25e393157ff7d32d26d76
#
_entry.id   39cc72b686c25e393157ff7d32d26d76
#
_cell.length_a   1.000
_cell.length_b   1.000
_cell.length_c   1.000
_cell.angle_alpha   90.00
_cell.angle_beta   90.00
_cell.angle_gamma   90.00
#
_symmetry.space_group_name_H-M   'P 1'
#
loop_
_entity.id
_entity.type
_entity.pdbx_description
1 polymer ?
#
loop_
_entity_poly.entity_id
_entity_poly.type
_entity_poly.pdbx_seq_one_letter_code
_entity_poly.pdbx_strand_id
1 'polypeptide(L)'
;MTLGEKIEQVVTGRPDSHVPARVLQRLTGLPERPGTQPLPVNWAMHFGQAALLGVLRSVMAQSGLRGPVASAKFTVVRLTNDQILENATGVGAPPTTWPRTELAVDVLHKAVYGFVTGAVADALAARNGPGPGERHAARRPGRHADAGPLPRQGR
;
A
#
# COMPACT_ATOMS: atom_id res chain seq x y z
N MET A 1 -3.39 -10.23 8.78
CA MET A 1 -2.01 -10.18 9.31
C MET A 1 -1.07 -10.81 8.30
N THR A 2 -0.10 -10.04 7.88
CA THR A 2 0.91 -10.50 6.94
C THR A 2 1.96 -11.33 7.68
N LEU A 3 2.69 -12.19 6.97
CA LEU A 3 3.80 -12.96 7.55
C LEU A 3 4.82 -12.03 8.23
N GLY A 4 5.06 -10.85 7.65
CA GLY A 4 5.95 -9.84 8.23
C GLY A 4 5.49 -9.30 9.58
N GLU A 5 4.19 -9.06 9.76
CA GLU A 5 3.65 -8.64 11.08
C GLU A 5 3.80 -9.73 12.15
N LYS A 6 3.63 -11.00 11.77
CA LYS A 6 3.85 -12.11 12.71
C LYS A 6 5.30 -12.25 13.12
N ILE A 7 6.24 -12.09 12.19
CA ILE A 7 7.68 -12.09 12.51
C ILE A 7 8.03 -10.92 13.42
N GLU A 8 7.51 -9.72 13.12
CA GLU A 8 7.72 -8.53 13.95
C GLU A 8 7.17 -8.74 15.37
N GLN A 9 5.95 -9.27 15.50
CA GLN A 9 5.33 -9.55 16.80
C GLN A 9 6.13 -10.51 17.65
N VAL A 10 6.73 -11.54 17.03
CA VAL A 10 7.63 -12.47 17.76
C VAL A 10 8.88 -11.77 18.26
N VAL A 11 9.43 -10.81 17.50
CA VAL A 11 10.65 -10.08 17.86
C VAL A 11 10.36 -8.95 18.85
N THR A 12 9.24 -8.24 18.68
CA THR A 12 8.92 -7.02 19.46
C THR A 12 7.99 -7.27 20.63
N GLY A 13 7.33 -8.43 20.70
CA GLY A 13 6.31 -8.74 21.71
C GLY A 13 5.02 -7.91 21.55
N ARG A 14 4.84 -7.23 20.43
CA ARG A 14 3.69 -6.34 20.18
C ARG A 14 2.40 -7.16 20.02
N PRO A 15 1.29 -6.76 20.69
CA PRO A 15 0.02 -7.45 20.54
C PRO A 15 -0.60 -7.24 19.15
N ASP A 16 -1.54 -8.11 18.79
CA ASP A 16 -2.30 -8.02 17.55
C ASP A 16 -3.01 -6.67 17.42
N SER A 17 -2.86 -6.01 16.27
CA SER A 17 -3.56 -4.76 16.00
C SER A 17 -5.01 -5.04 15.57
N HIS A 18 -5.95 -4.42 16.27
CA HIS A 18 -7.39 -4.47 15.95
C HIS A 18 -7.87 -3.20 15.22
N VAL A 19 -6.97 -2.29 14.91
CA VAL A 19 -7.28 -1.03 14.21
C VAL A 19 -8.03 -1.26 12.90
N PRO A 20 -7.61 -2.18 12.00
CA PRO A 20 -8.33 -2.40 10.75
C PRO A 20 -9.79 -2.85 10.94
N ALA A 21 -10.05 -3.75 11.89
CA ALA A 21 -11.41 -4.19 12.17
C ALA A 21 -12.29 -3.04 12.68
N ARG A 22 -11.77 -2.22 13.59
CA ARG A 22 -12.48 -1.06 14.12
C ARG A 22 -12.76 0.00 13.06
N VAL A 23 -11.81 0.26 12.17
CA VAL A 23 -12.01 1.15 11.02
C VAL A 23 -13.17 0.64 10.16
N LEU A 24 -13.17 -0.64 9.79
CA LEU A 24 -14.25 -1.21 8.97
C LEU A 24 -15.61 -1.15 9.69
N GLN A 25 -15.65 -1.48 10.98
CA GLN A 25 -16.89 -1.39 11.76
C GLN A 25 -17.46 0.03 11.77
N ARG A 26 -16.63 1.05 11.99
CA ARG A 26 -17.08 2.46 11.97
C ARG A 26 -17.52 2.92 10.59
N LEU A 27 -16.81 2.53 9.54
CA LEU A 27 -17.21 2.86 8.17
C LEU A 27 -18.53 2.21 7.75
N THR A 28 -18.84 1.02 8.27
CA THR A 28 -20.04 0.27 7.90
C THR A 28 -21.18 0.37 8.90
N GLY A 29 -20.96 1.03 10.04
CA GLY A 29 -21.93 1.11 11.13
C GLY A 29 -22.12 -0.19 11.92
N LEU A 30 -21.20 -1.15 11.76
CA LEU A 30 -21.24 -2.39 12.54
C LEU A 30 -20.88 -2.13 14.01
N PRO A 31 -21.51 -2.85 14.97
CA PRO A 31 -21.27 -2.62 16.39
C PRO A 31 -19.84 -3.02 16.80
N GLU A 32 -19.16 -2.12 17.50
CA GLU A 32 -17.88 -2.41 18.15
C GLU A 32 -18.15 -3.12 19.49
N ARG A 33 -17.51 -4.26 19.71
CA ARG A 33 -17.56 -4.97 21.00
C ARG A 33 -16.26 -4.74 21.75
N PRO A 34 -16.29 -4.14 22.94
CA PRO A 34 -15.09 -3.96 23.76
C PRO A 34 -14.39 -5.30 24.04
N GLY A 35 -13.08 -5.34 23.88
CA GLY A 35 -12.24 -6.52 24.19
C GLY A 35 -12.27 -7.67 23.19
N THR A 36 -13.18 -7.68 22.22
CA THR A 36 -13.25 -8.72 21.19
C THR A 36 -13.39 -8.10 19.81
N GLN A 37 -12.37 -8.27 18.97
CA GLN A 37 -12.47 -7.86 17.57
C GLN A 37 -12.62 -9.11 16.70
N PRO A 38 -13.67 -9.22 15.87
CA PRO A 38 -13.87 -10.39 15.04
C PRO A 38 -12.76 -10.51 14.00
N LEU A 39 -11.98 -11.59 14.06
CA LEU A 39 -10.91 -11.88 13.08
C LEU A 39 -11.38 -11.76 11.62
N PRO A 40 -12.58 -12.24 11.23
CA PRO A 40 -13.04 -12.09 9.86
C PRO A 40 -13.16 -10.63 9.39
N VAL A 41 -13.60 -9.72 10.27
CA VAL A 41 -13.73 -8.29 9.95
C VAL A 41 -12.34 -7.66 9.76
N ASN A 42 -11.39 -8.03 10.61
CA ASN A 42 -10.00 -7.57 10.49
C ASN A 42 -9.37 -8.05 9.17
N TRP A 43 -9.59 -9.30 8.80
CA TRP A 43 -9.10 -9.86 7.54
C TRP A 43 -9.79 -9.24 6.33
N ALA A 44 -11.11 -9.03 6.39
CA ALA A 44 -11.85 -8.38 5.32
C ALA A 44 -11.30 -6.98 5.03
N MET A 45 -11.01 -6.19 6.08
CA MET A 45 -10.39 -4.87 5.92
C MET A 45 -9.00 -4.96 5.32
N HIS A 46 -8.13 -5.84 5.83
CA HIS A 46 -6.77 -6.01 5.32
C HIS A 46 -6.75 -6.43 3.84
N PHE A 47 -7.49 -7.47 3.48
CA PHE A 47 -7.52 -7.98 2.11
C PHE A 47 -8.26 -7.02 1.18
N GLY A 48 -9.37 -6.43 1.62
CA GLY A 48 -10.12 -5.45 0.84
C GLY A 48 -9.27 -4.23 0.49
N GLN A 49 -8.60 -3.65 1.49
CA GLN A 49 -7.72 -2.51 1.29
C GLN A 49 -6.50 -2.88 0.43
N ALA A 50 -5.89 -4.05 0.67
CA ALA A 50 -4.77 -4.52 -0.15
C ALA A 50 -5.18 -4.74 -1.61
N ALA A 51 -6.37 -5.28 -1.88
CA ALA A 51 -6.89 -5.46 -3.22
C ALA A 51 -7.13 -4.12 -3.92
N LEU A 52 -7.80 -3.16 -3.26
CA LEU A 52 -8.05 -1.82 -3.82
C LEU A 52 -6.75 -1.09 -4.15
N LEU A 53 -5.78 -1.13 -3.25
CA LEU A 53 -4.47 -0.52 -3.49
C LEU A 53 -3.67 -1.28 -4.56
N GLY A 54 -3.82 -2.60 -4.65
CA GLY A 54 -3.25 -3.40 -5.73
C GLY A 54 -3.81 -3.02 -7.10
N VAL A 55 -5.13 -2.79 -7.19
CA VAL A 55 -5.78 -2.25 -8.41
C VAL A 55 -5.20 -0.89 -8.76
N LEU A 56 -5.12 0.05 -7.80
CA LEU A 56 -4.54 1.37 -8.03
C LEU A 56 -3.10 1.24 -8.56
N ARG A 57 -2.26 0.41 -7.94
CA ARG A 57 -0.87 0.20 -8.38
C ARG A 57 -0.80 -0.43 -9.78
N SER A 58 -1.72 -1.32 -10.12
CA SER A 58 -1.84 -1.89 -11.47
C SER A 58 -2.22 -0.83 -12.50
N VAL A 59 -3.17 0.04 -12.19
CA VAL A 59 -3.54 1.17 -13.07
C VAL A 59 -2.34 2.10 -13.28
N MET A 60 -1.58 2.41 -12.24
CA MET A 60 -0.35 3.19 -12.36
C MET A 60 0.64 2.51 -13.32
N ALA A 61 0.88 1.21 -13.16
CA ALA A 61 1.81 0.47 -14.04
C ALA A 61 1.32 0.40 -15.49
N GLN A 62 0.02 0.19 -15.72
CA GLN A 62 -0.58 0.16 -17.05
C GLN A 62 -0.54 1.54 -17.73
N SER A 63 -0.65 2.63 -16.99
CA SER A 63 -0.50 3.98 -17.52
C SER A 63 0.95 4.37 -17.82
N GLY A 64 1.93 3.57 -17.38
CA GLY A 64 3.36 3.79 -17.61
C GLY A 64 4.10 4.37 -16.40
N LEU A 65 3.42 4.53 -15.26
CA LEU A 65 4.06 4.90 -14.00
C LEU A 65 4.69 3.66 -13.37
N ARG A 66 5.94 3.39 -13.71
CA ARG A 66 6.69 2.19 -13.33
C ARG A 66 8.02 2.52 -12.65
N GLY A 67 8.62 1.51 -12.03
CA GLY A 67 9.93 1.61 -11.40
C GLY A 67 9.89 2.12 -9.97
N PRO A 68 11.08 2.34 -9.37
CA PRO A 68 11.21 2.63 -7.94
C PRO A 68 10.57 3.96 -7.54
N VAL A 69 10.60 4.98 -8.39
CA VAL A 69 9.98 6.28 -8.11
C VAL A 69 8.45 6.15 -8.03
N ALA A 70 7.84 5.38 -8.95
CA ALA A 70 6.41 5.11 -8.90
C ALA A 70 6.02 4.29 -7.66
N SER A 71 6.86 3.33 -7.27
CA SER A 71 6.65 2.55 -6.05
C SER A 71 6.79 3.40 -4.78
N ALA A 72 7.73 4.34 -4.74
CA ALA A 72 7.85 5.30 -3.64
C ALA A 72 6.62 6.21 -3.53
N LYS A 73 6.13 6.76 -4.66
CA LYS A 73 4.87 7.54 -4.69
C LYS A 73 3.68 6.70 -4.21
N PHE A 74 3.59 5.46 -4.65
CA PHE A 74 2.54 4.54 -4.19
C PHE A 74 2.63 4.25 -2.70
N THR A 75 3.84 4.11 -2.13
CA THR A 75 4.05 3.97 -0.69
C THR A 75 3.53 5.18 0.08
N VAL A 76 3.77 6.40 -0.43
CA VAL A 76 3.21 7.63 0.16
C VAL A 76 1.68 7.60 0.14
N VAL A 77 1.08 7.21 -0.99
CA VAL A 77 -0.39 7.04 -1.10
C VAL A 77 -0.89 6.04 -0.07
N ARG A 78 -0.21 4.91 0.11
CA ARG A 78 -0.55 3.91 1.11
C ARG A 78 -0.54 4.48 2.53
N LEU A 79 0.56 5.15 2.92
CA LEU A 79 0.71 5.78 4.23
C LEU A 79 -0.40 6.81 4.50
N THR A 80 -0.65 7.67 3.51
CA THR A 80 -1.68 8.72 3.61
C THR A 80 -3.07 8.12 3.72
N ASN A 81 -3.39 7.08 2.93
CA ASN A 81 -4.68 6.42 2.97
C ASN A 81 -4.97 5.80 4.34
N ASP A 82 -3.99 5.12 4.94
CA ASP A 82 -4.16 4.53 6.27
C ASP A 82 -4.42 5.62 7.30
N GLN A 83 -3.65 6.70 7.28
CA GLN A 83 -3.82 7.82 8.21
C GLN A 83 -5.17 8.52 8.05
N ILE A 84 -5.64 8.72 6.81
CA ILE A 84 -6.97 9.29 6.54
C ILE A 84 -8.06 8.40 7.14
N LEU A 85 -8.00 7.10 6.88
CA LEU A 85 -9.00 6.16 7.38
C LEU A 85 -9.02 6.09 8.90
N GLU A 86 -7.86 5.97 9.53
CA GLU A 86 -7.72 5.87 10.97
C GLU A 86 -8.16 7.15 11.68
N ASN A 87 -7.76 8.32 11.18
CA ASN A 87 -8.12 9.61 11.79
C ASN A 87 -9.58 9.99 11.51
N ALA A 88 -10.09 9.77 10.29
CA ALA A 88 -11.49 10.07 9.96
C ALA A 88 -12.47 9.19 10.74
N THR A 89 -12.09 7.97 11.06
CA THR A 89 -12.87 7.07 11.91
C THR A 89 -12.61 7.26 13.41
N GLY A 90 -11.60 8.06 13.78
CA GLY A 90 -11.21 8.28 15.17
C GLY A 90 -10.67 7.01 15.88
N VAL A 91 -10.16 6.04 15.09
CA VAL A 91 -9.60 4.78 15.63
C VAL A 91 -8.12 4.93 15.92
N GLY A 92 -7.39 5.62 15.05
CA GLY A 92 -5.95 5.83 15.16
C GLY A 92 -5.58 7.16 15.80
N ALA A 93 -4.39 7.19 16.41
CA ALA A 93 -3.77 8.42 16.88
C ALA A 93 -2.91 9.04 15.76
N PRO A 94 -2.73 10.38 15.73
CA PRO A 94 -1.86 11.01 14.75
C PRO A 94 -0.41 10.47 14.84
N PRO A 95 0.29 10.29 13.71
CA PRO A 95 1.64 9.73 13.69
C PRO A 95 2.65 10.53 14.53
N THR A 96 2.40 11.81 14.74
CA THR A 96 3.23 12.68 15.59
C THR A 96 3.23 12.28 17.06
N THR A 97 2.24 11.49 17.49
CA THR A 97 2.13 10.99 18.87
C THR A 97 2.69 9.58 19.06
N TRP A 98 3.12 8.93 17.97
CA TRP A 98 3.63 7.56 18.02
C TRP A 98 5.08 7.52 18.51
N PRO A 99 5.49 6.46 19.23
CA PRO A 99 6.90 6.19 19.46
C PRO A 99 7.65 6.10 18.12
N ARG A 100 8.86 6.68 18.07
CA ARG A 100 9.65 6.72 16.83
C ARG A 100 9.94 5.33 16.24
N THR A 101 10.12 4.33 17.10
CA THR A 101 10.32 2.94 16.69
C THR A 101 9.10 2.35 16.00
N GLU A 102 7.90 2.59 16.53
CA GLU A 102 6.65 2.14 15.90
C GLU A 102 6.41 2.81 14.57
N LEU A 103 6.64 4.12 14.50
CA LEU A 103 6.54 4.85 13.23
C LEU A 103 7.52 4.30 12.18
N ALA A 104 8.76 4.03 12.57
CA ALA A 104 9.77 3.49 11.65
C ALA A 104 9.38 2.10 11.14
N VAL A 105 8.89 1.22 12.00
CA VAL A 105 8.42 -0.13 11.65
C VAL A 105 7.20 -0.05 10.72
N ASP A 106 6.25 0.82 11.01
CA ASP A 106 5.06 1.02 10.17
C ASP A 106 5.43 1.50 8.77
N VAL A 107 6.30 2.51 8.68
CA VAL A 107 6.80 3.02 7.40
C VAL A 107 7.55 1.93 6.62
N LEU A 108 8.39 1.15 7.30
CA LEU A 108 9.14 0.06 6.67
C LEU A 108 8.21 -1.01 6.09
N HIS A 109 7.21 -1.47 6.85
CA HIS A 109 6.24 -2.46 6.36
C HIS A 109 5.48 -1.97 5.13
N LYS A 110 5.04 -0.71 5.15
CA LYS A 110 4.32 -0.09 4.04
C LYS A 110 5.21 0.13 2.83
N ALA A 111 6.49 0.45 3.05
CA ALA A 111 7.48 0.54 1.98
C ALA A 111 7.73 -0.83 1.33
N VAL A 112 7.96 -1.87 2.11
CA VAL A 112 8.12 -3.24 1.60
C VAL A 112 6.89 -3.64 0.77
N TYR A 113 5.69 -3.43 1.30
CA TYR A 113 4.46 -3.69 0.55
C TYR A 113 4.41 -2.89 -0.76
N GLY A 114 4.71 -1.58 -0.71
CA GLY A 114 4.66 -0.71 -1.88
C GLY A 114 5.64 -1.11 -2.98
N PHE A 115 6.86 -1.47 -2.62
CA PHE A 115 7.88 -1.86 -3.58
C PHE A 115 7.64 -3.27 -4.15
N VAL A 116 7.24 -4.24 -3.32
CA VAL A 116 6.91 -5.60 -3.78
C VAL A 116 5.70 -5.58 -4.70
N THR A 117 4.61 -4.92 -4.29
CA THR A 117 3.40 -4.76 -5.13
C THR A 117 3.75 -4.01 -6.41
N GLY A 118 4.63 -3.00 -6.31
CA GLY A 118 5.14 -2.26 -7.45
C GLY A 118 5.89 -3.15 -8.45
N ALA A 119 6.82 -3.94 -7.98
CA ALA A 119 7.59 -4.85 -8.84
C ALA A 119 6.69 -5.86 -9.56
N VAL A 120 5.72 -6.44 -8.86
CA VAL A 120 4.76 -7.39 -9.46
C VAL A 120 3.87 -6.69 -10.50
N ALA A 121 3.30 -5.52 -10.16
CA ALA A 121 2.46 -4.77 -11.07
C ALA A 121 3.22 -4.33 -12.34
N ASP A 122 4.46 -3.89 -12.18
CA ASP A 122 5.33 -3.48 -13.29
C ASP A 122 5.68 -4.66 -14.19
N ALA A 123 6.00 -5.82 -13.61
CA ALA A 123 6.29 -7.04 -14.37
C ALA A 123 5.07 -7.53 -15.17
N LEU A 124 3.88 -7.48 -14.57
CA LEU A 124 2.64 -7.84 -15.26
C LEU A 124 2.28 -6.84 -16.36
N ALA A 125 2.42 -5.54 -16.09
CA ALA A 125 2.14 -4.50 -17.06
C ALA A 125 3.13 -4.52 -18.23
N ALA A 126 4.39 -4.90 -18.02
CA ALA A 126 5.39 -5.00 -19.07
C ALA A 126 5.01 -6.02 -20.17
N ARG A 127 4.21 -7.04 -19.84
CA ARG A 127 3.69 -8.02 -20.80
C ARG A 127 2.72 -7.42 -21.81
N ASN A 128 2.09 -6.29 -21.48
CA ASN A 128 1.13 -5.60 -22.35
C ASN A 128 1.78 -4.52 -23.24
N GLY A 129 3.13 -4.42 -23.20
CA GLY A 129 3.88 -3.41 -23.94
C GLY A 129 3.87 -2.02 -23.26
N PRO A 130 4.31 -0.97 -23.98
CA PRO A 130 4.44 0.37 -23.42
C PRO A 130 3.08 1.00 -23.11
N GLY A 131 2.93 1.51 -21.88
CA GLY A 131 1.75 2.26 -21.46
C GLY A 131 1.68 3.66 -22.07
N PRO A 132 0.55 4.37 -21.88
CA PRO A 132 0.40 5.74 -22.41
C PRO A 132 1.47 6.72 -21.95
N GLY A 133 1.89 6.64 -20.68
CA GLY A 133 2.94 7.49 -20.12
C GLY A 133 4.31 7.23 -20.75
N GLU A 134 4.67 5.95 -20.94
CA GLU A 134 5.93 5.58 -21.60
C GLU A 134 5.95 6.02 -23.08
N ARG A 135 4.83 5.86 -23.79
CA ARG A 135 4.69 6.37 -25.18
C ARG A 135 4.79 7.88 -25.23
N HIS A 136 4.22 8.59 -24.27
CA HIS A 136 4.34 10.04 -24.17
C HIS A 136 5.78 10.46 -23.89
N ALA A 137 6.44 9.81 -22.93
CA ALA A 137 7.84 10.08 -22.61
C ALA A 137 8.79 9.83 -23.80
N ALA A 138 8.52 8.78 -24.59
CA ALA A 138 9.31 8.48 -25.79
C ALA A 138 9.17 9.52 -26.90
N ARG A 139 8.06 10.28 -26.94
CA ARG A 139 7.79 11.30 -27.96
C ARG A 139 8.26 12.70 -27.58
N ARG A 140 8.48 12.95 -26.30
CA ARG A 140 8.85 14.27 -25.79
C ARG A 140 10.13 14.16 -24.96
N PRO A 141 11.26 14.79 -25.40
CA PRO A 141 12.45 14.86 -24.57
C PRO A 141 12.15 15.64 -23.30
N GLY A 142 12.60 15.13 -22.17
CA GLY A 142 12.38 15.73 -20.86
C GLY A 142 12.77 14.78 -19.73
N ARG A 143 12.60 15.24 -18.48
CA ARG A 143 12.86 14.42 -17.31
C ARG A 143 11.60 13.63 -16.93
N HIS A 144 11.60 12.33 -17.23
CA HIS A 144 10.48 11.41 -16.96
C HIS A 144 10.91 10.32 -15.96
N ALA A 145 11.27 10.73 -14.74
CA ALA A 145 11.84 9.85 -13.73
C ALA A 145 10.87 8.75 -13.23
N ASP A 146 9.58 8.94 -13.43
CA ASP A 146 8.51 8.02 -13.02
C ASP A 146 7.88 7.22 -14.17
N ALA A 147 8.24 7.53 -15.42
CA ALA A 147 7.93 6.66 -16.54
C ALA A 147 9.01 5.58 -16.63
N GLY A 148 8.63 4.31 -16.52
CA GLY A 148 9.56 3.20 -16.65
C GLY A 148 10.19 3.11 -18.03
N PRO A 149 11.30 2.36 -18.18
CA PRO A 149 11.90 2.13 -19.48
C PRO A 149 10.91 1.41 -20.40
N LEU A 150 10.97 1.73 -21.69
CA LEU A 150 10.21 0.99 -22.70
C LEU A 150 10.53 -0.51 -22.60
N PRO A 151 9.51 -1.39 -22.70
CA PRO A 151 9.74 -2.82 -22.76
C PRO A 151 10.71 -3.13 -23.91
N ARG A 152 11.73 -3.95 -23.64
CA ARG A 152 12.62 -4.42 -24.70
C ARG A 152 11.78 -5.18 -25.71
N GLN A 153 11.72 -4.69 -26.94
CA GLN A 153 11.14 -5.46 -28.04
C GLN A 153 11.99 -6.71 -28.17
N GLY A 154 11.38 -7.89 -27.92
CA GLY A 154 12.05 -9.17 -28.16
C GLY A 154 12.46 -9.23 -29.63
N ARG A 155 13.73 -9.54 -29.84
CA ARG A 155 14.25 -9.92 -31.17
C ARG A 155 13.79 -11.32 -31.49
#